data_353c5d06ede4d8c01cc6b07ebce0cb08
#
_entry.id   353c5d06ede4d8c01cc6b07ebce0cb08
#
_cell.length_a   1.000
_cell.length_b   1.000
_cell.length_c   1.000
_cell.angle_alpha   90.00
_cell.angle_beta   90.00
_cell.angle_gamma   90.00
#
_symmetry.space_group_name_H-M   'P 1'
#
loop_
_entity.id
_entity.type
_entity.pdbx_description
1 polymer ?
#
loop_
_entity_poly.entity_id
_entity_poly.type
_entity_poly.pdbx_seq_one_letter_code
_entity_poly.pdbx_strand_id
1 'polypeptide(L)'
;MFHVKQVPLNDIQTFTVSRETRDRLEILAAEVLRWTRSVQLISSRDHALIWSRHILDSLRLAPLLAGLTPPATDLGSGAGFPGLVLAIALDWPFNLIEADHRKAAFLIEAARRTGAQVVVHPQKIEAVALPPQRVITARALAPLDRLLTLAAPKLAPTGACFFLKGRRFADELTAARRRWQMDVAVHPSRTDPSSVVLQISGATLARHAPEASD
;
A
#
# COMPACT_ATOMS: atom_id res chain seq x y z
N MET A 1 21.22 -13.83 -11.53
CA MET A 1 20.99 -14.37 -10.18
C MET A 1 20.23 -13.30 -9.40
N PHE A 2 18.94 -13.51 -9.14
CA PHE A 2 18.09 -12.48 -8.53
C PHE A 2 18.18 -12.58 -7.01
N HIS A 3 18.69 -11.51 -6.36
CA HIS A 3 18.78 -11.49 -4.91
C HIS A 3 17.41 -11.09 -4.30
N VAL A 4 16.78 -12.03 -3.59
CA VAL A 4 15.70 -11.69 -2.64
C VAL A 4 16.38 -11.40 -1.31
N LYS A 5 16.40 -10.14 -0.92
CA LYS A 5 16.89 -9.76 0.40
C LYS A 5 15.78 -9.96 1.42
N GLN A 6 15.94 -10.93 2.31
CA GLN A 6 15.11 -11.01 3.52
C GLN A 6 15.71 -10.06 4.56
N VAL A 7 14.88 -9.14 5.05
CA VAL A 7 15.28 -8.21 6.11
C VAL A 7 14.92 -8.87 7.45
N PRO A 8 15.87 -9.05 8.38
CA PRO A 8 15.60 -9.63 9.68
C PRO A 8 14.55 -8.84 10.46
N LEU A 9 13.68 -9.55 11.21
CA LEU A 9 12.62 -8.95 12.03
C LEU A 9 13.15 -7.92 13.05
N ASN A 10 14.40 -8.05 13.49
CA ASN A 10 15.03 -7.17 14.48
C ASN A 10 15.37 -5.78 13.95
N ASP A 11 15.47 -5.62 12.62
CA ASP A 11 15.82 -4.34 11.99
C ASP A 11 14.61 -3.44 11.73
N ILE A 12 13.39 -3.95 11.97
CA ILE A 12 12.15 -3.16 11.84
C ILE A 12 11.90 -2.46 13.18
N GLN A 13 12.28 -1.20 13.27
CA GLN A 13 11.98 -0.35 14.43
C GLN A 13 10.47 -0.33 14.69
N THR A 14 10.08 -0.41 15.97
CA THR A 14 8.68 -0.23 16.38
C THR A 14 8.34 1.24 16.16
N PHE A 15 7.48 1.52 15.16
CA PHE A 15 7.04 2.87 14.90
C PHE A 15 6.08 3.32 16.01
N THR A 16 6.56 4.25 16.84
CA THR A 16 5.76 4.85 17.91
C THR A 16 5.12 6.12 17.37
N VAL A 17 3.81 6.21 17.40
CA VAL A 17 3.06 7.41 17.01
C VAL A 17 2.92 8.38 18.19
N SER A 18 2.88 9.69 17.91
CA SER A 18 2.55 10.71 18.90
C SER A 18 1.11 10.53 19.40
N ARG A 19 0.77 11.15 20.54
CA ARG A 19 -0.60 11.17 21.05
C ARG A 19 -1.57 11.77 20.03
N GLU A 20 -1.21 12.89 19.43
CA GLU A 20 -2.01 13.56 18.40
C GLU A 20 -2.27 12.64 17.18
N THR A 21 -1.22 11.99 16.67
CA THR A 21 -1.36 11.02 15.57
C THR A 21 -2.29 9.88 15.97
N ARG A 22 -2.18 9.39 17.21
CA ARG A 22 -3.06 8.34 17.72
C ARG A 22 -4.51 8.79 17.76
N ASP A 23 -4.79 9.99 18.27
CA ASP A 23 -6.14 10.56 18.35
C ASP A 23 -6.74 10.68 16.92
N ARG A 24 -5.97 11.11 15.93
CA ARG A 24 -6.37 11.15 14.51
C ARG A 24 -6.68 9.75 13.95
N LEU A 25 -5.88 8.73 14.31
CA LEU A 25 -6.12 7.34 13.89
C LEU A 25 -7.35 6.74 14.59
N GLU A 26 -7.67 7.14 15.83
CA GLU A 26 -8.91 6.75 16.52
C GLU A 26 -10.13 7.35 15.83
N ILE A 27 -10.06 8.61 15.37
CA ILE A 27 -11.10 9.22 14.54
C ILE A 27 -11.29 8.41 13.24
N LEU A 28 -10.19 8.04 12.55
CA LEU A 28 -10.28 7.20 11.35
C LEU A 28 -10.97 5.87 11.64
N ALA A 29 -10.57 5.17 12.71
CA ALA A 29 -11.18 3.89 13.10
C ALA A 29 -12.69 4.03 13.32
N ALA A 30 -13.12 5.07 14.06
CA ALA A 30 -14.52 5.34 14.29
C ALA A 30 -15.30 5.62 12.99
N GLU A 31 -14.70 6.39 12.07
CA GLU A 31 -15.31 6.68 10.76
C GLU A 31 -15.45 5.41 9.90
N VAL A 32 -14.42 4.56 9.84
CA VAL A 32 -14.51 3.28 9.11
C VAL A 32 -15.67 2.43 9.66
N LEU A 33 -15.80 2.29 10.98
CA LEU A 33 -16.87 1.52 11.60
C LEU A 33 -18.24 2.14 11.34
N ARG A 34 -18.35 3.47 11.38
CA ARG A 34 -19.59 4.19 11.11
C ARG A 34 -20.05 3.98 9.66
N TRP A 35 -19.15 4.17 8.69
CA TRP A 35 -19.47 4.04 7.27
C TRP A 35 -19.68 2.59 6.82
N THR A 36 -19.03 1.62 7.47
CA THR A 36 -19.22 0.19 7.14
C THR A 36 -20.67 -0.27 7.25
N ARG A 37 -21.51 0.45 7.99
CA ARG A 37 -22.96 0.18 8.08
C ARG A 37 -23.72 0.40 6.76
N SER A 38 -23.20 1.26 5.87
CA SER A 38 -23.82 1.63 4.59
C SER A 38 -22.94 1.33 3.38
N VAL A 39 -21.63 1.35 3.56
CA VAL A 39 -20.63 1.05 2.53
C VAL A 39 -19.72 -0.03 3.07
N GLN A 40 -19.66 -1.18 2.41
CA GLN A 40 -18.81 -2.30 2.86
C GLN A 40 -17.32 -1.94 2.75
N LEU A 41 -16.77 -1.31 3.81
CA LEU A 41 -15.38 -0.90 3.88
C LEU A 41 -14.49 -2.05 4.40
N ILE A 42 -14.92 -2.70 5.47
CA ILE A 42 -14.25 -3.87 6.08
C ILE A 42 -15.28 -4.96 6.37
N SER A 43 -14.80 -6.18 6.60
CA SER A 43 -15.68 -7.28 6.98
C SER A 43 -16.18 -7.12 8.42
N SER A 44 -17.36 -7.69 8.75
CA SER A 44 -17.89 -7.66 10.12
C SER A 44 -16.97 -8.34 11.14
N ARG A 45 -16.21 -9.36 10.71
CA ARG A 45 -15.22 -10.05 11.54
C ARG A 45 -14.04 -9.15 11.93
N ASP A 46 -13.78 -8.12 11.15
CA ASP A 46 -12.65 -7.20 11.37
C ASP A 46 -13.03 -5.99 12.23
N HIS A 47 -14.32 -5.78 12.58
CA HIS A 47 -14.75 -4.64 13.38
C HIS A 47 -13.99 -4.53 14.71
N ALA A 48 -13.93 -5.63 15.47
CA ALA A 48 -13.20 -5.67 16.74
C ALA A 48 -11.67 -5.67 16.56
N LEU A 49 -11.20 -5.92 15.35
CA LEU A 49 -9.78 -6.07 15.01
C LEU A 49 -9.24 -4.91 14.15
N ILE A 50 -10.01 -3.82 14.03
CA ILE A 50 -9.65 -2.68 13.16
C ILE A 50 -8.25 -2.14 13.45
N TRP A 51 -7.87 -2.06 14.72
CA TRP A 51 -6.54 -1.63 15.12
C TRP A 51 -5.47 -2.64 14.72
N SER A 52 -5.59 -3.89 15.13
CA SER A 52 -4.55 -4.90 14.91
C SER A 52 -4.40 -5.30 13.45
N ARG A 53 -5.52 -5.49 12.72
CA ARG A 53 -5.48 -5.99 11.34
C ARG A 53 -5.40 -4.92 10.26
N HIS A 54 -5.74 -3.66 10.60
CA HIS A 54 -5.77 -2.61 9.58
C HIS A 54 -4.84 -1.46 9.92
N ILE A 55 -4.98 -0.83 11.09
CA ILE A 55 -4.18 0.35 11.44
C ILE A 55 -2.73 -0.05 11.70
N LEU A 56 -2.47 -1.00 12.62
CA LEU A 56 -1.10 -1.44 12.92
C LEU A 56 -0.42 -2.13 11.73
N ASP A 57 -1.20 -2.89 10.94
CA ASP A 57 -0.71 -3.49 9.70
C ASP A 57 -0.28 -2.44 8.67
N SER A 58 -0.97 -1.31 8.61
CA SER A 58 -0.60 -0.16 7.77
C SER A 58 0.61 0.60 8.33
N LEU A 59 0.65 0.85 9.64
CA LEU A 59 1.72 1.59 10.30
C LEU A 59 3.08 0.90 10.19
N ARG A 60 3.14 -0.42 10.02
CA ARG A 60 4.41 -1.14 9.82
C ARG A 60 5.16 -0.72 8.55
N LEU A 61 4.49 -0.02 7.61
CA LEU A 61 5.17 0.55 6.45
C LEU A 61 5.94 1.83 6.81
N ALA A 62 5.52 2.57 7.82
CA ALA A 62 6.12 3.87 8.13
C ALA A 62 7.66 3.82 8.35
N PRO A 63 8.23 2.84 9.08
CA PRO A 63 9.69 2.71 9.18
C PRO A 63 10.37 2.42 7.84
N LEU A 64 9.69 1.70 6.93
CA LEU A 64 10.23 1.38 5.61
C LEU A 64 10.25 2.60 4.68
N LEU A 65 9.45 3.62 4.99
CA LEU A 65 9.39 4.87 4.24
C LEU A 65 10.37 5.92 4.81
N ALA A 66 11.06 5.63 5.91
CA ALA A 66 12.06 6.52 6.48
C ALA A 66 13.16 6.84 5.45
N GLY A 67 13.47 8.13 5.29
CA GLY A 67 14.44 8.60 4.29
C GLY A 67 13.88 8.76 2.87
N LEU A 68 12.64 8.33 2.61
CA LEU A 68 11.93 8.66 1.38
C LEU A 68 11.16 9.99 1.53
N THR A 69 10.69 10.50 0.41
CA THR A 69 9.93 11.77 0.38
C THR A 69 8.72 11.63 -0.55
N PRO A 70 7.65 12.42 -0.34
CA PRO A 70 6.56 12.53 -1.31
C PRO A 70 7.07 12.89 -2.71
N PRO A 71 6.29 12.66 -3.77
CA PRO A 71 4.89 12.27 -3.75
C PRO A 71 4.65 10.77 -3.51
N ALA A 72 3.54 10.46 -2.83
CA ALA A 72 3.11 9.11 -2.50
C ALA A 72 1.70 8.83 -3.00
N THR A 73 1.45 7.60 -3.43
CA THR A 73 0.15 7.17 -3.96
C THR A 73 -0.25 5.81 -3.40
N ASP A 74 -1.51 5.67 -3.01
CA ASP A 74 -2.11 4.40 -2.63
C ASP A 74 -3.08 3.91 -3.69
N LEU A 75 -2.86 2.70 -4.20
CA LEU A 75 -3.65 2.11 -5.27
C LEU A 75 -4.79 1.26 -4.70
N GLY A 76 -6.03 1.59 -5.05
CA GLY A 76 -7.22 0.90 -4.56
C GLY A 76 -7.41 1.11 -3.05
N SER A 77 -7.47 2.35 -2.63
CA SER A 77 -7.38 2.74 -1.22
C SER A 77 -8.50 2.21 -0.33
N GLY A 78 -9.67 1.90 -0.88
CA GLY A 78 -10.78 1.24 -0.17
C GLY A 78 -11.20 1.96 1.10
N ALA A 79 -10.94 1.32 2.25
CA ALA A 79 -11.19 1.89 3.58
C ALA A 79 -10.04 2.79 4.09
N GLY A 80 -9.12 3.22 3.22
CA GLY A 80 -7.99 4.08 3.56
C GLY A 80 -6.75 3.34 4.09
N PHE A 81 -6.66 2.03 3.85
CA PHE A 81 -5.58 1.18 4.33
C PHE A 81 -4.69 0.67 3.17
N PRO A 82 -3.40 1.00 3.10
CA PRO A 82 -2.62 1.74 4.10
C PRO A 82 -2.57 3.26 3.90
N GLY A 83 -2.99 3.81 2.77
CA GLY A 83 -2.68 5.17 2.33
C GLY A 83 -3.09 6.27 3.30
N LEU A 84 -4.34 6.28 3.79
CA LEU A 84 -4.83 7.30 4.71
C LEU A 84 -4.18 7.18 6.10
N VAL A 85 -3.89 5.96 6.56
CA VAL A 85 -3.15 5.73 7.80
C VAL A 85 -1.74 6.31 7.71
N LEU A 86 -1.05 6.10 6.58
CA LEU A 86 0.29 6.63 6.34
C LEU A 86 0.30 8.15 6.19
N ALA A 87 -0.71 8.72 5.50
CA ALA A 87 -0.87 10.16 5.40
C ALA A 87 -0.99 10.82 6.78
N ILE A 88 -1.76 10.20 7.70
CA ILE A 88 -1.90 10.66 9.10
C ILE A 88 -0.60 10.48 9.88
N ALA A 89 0.03 9.31 9.78
CA ALA A 89 1.16 8.93 10.62
C ALA A 89 2.46 9.66 10.27
N LEU A 90 2.66 9.96 8.98
CA LEU A 90 3.86 10.62 8.46
C LEU A 90 3.66 12.12 8.22
N ASP A 91 2.41 12.59 8.32
CA ASP A 91 1.98 13.93 7.92
C ASP A 91 2.39 14.25 6.46
N TRP A 92 2.27 13.26 5.57
CA TRP A 92 2.64 13.34 4.17
C TRP A 92 1.42 13.53 3.26
N PRO A 93 1.56 14.30 2.17
CA PRO A 93 0.54 14.32 1.12
C PRO A 93 0.51 12.98 0.37
N PHE A 94 -0.70 12.40 0.28
CA PHE A 94 -0.96 11.18 -0.47
C PHE A 94 -2.01 11.38 -1.55
N ASN A 95 -1.82 10.72 -2.70
CA ASN A 95 -2.89 10.48 -3.66
C ASN A 95 -3.56 9.14 -3.31
N LEU A 96 -4.88 9.15 -3.13
CA LEU A 96 -5.68 7.95 -2.86
C LEU A 96 -6.53 7.64 -4.09
N ILE A 97 -6.25 6.52 -4.77
CA ILE A 97 -7.00 6.14 -5.97
C ILE A 97 -8.02 5.07 -5.59
N GLU A 98 -9.30 5.36 -5.80
CA GLU A 98 -10.41 4.45 -5.49
C GLU A 98 -11.53 4.58 -6.52
N ALA A 99 -11.86 3.49 -7.22
CA ALA A 99 -12.84 3.51 -8.29
C ALA A 99 -14.31 3.48 -7.81
N ASP A 100 -14.56 2.95 -6.61
CA ASP A 100 -15.92 2.97 -6.01
C ASP A 100 -16.19 4.37 -5.45
N HIS A 101 -17.15 5.07 -6.05
CA HIS A 101 -17.50 6.45 -5.67
C HIS A 101 -17.98 6.57 -4.22
N ARG A 102 -18.60 5.53 -3.63
CA ARG A 102 -19.05 5.55 -2.23
C ARG A 102 -17.86 5.44 -1.28
N LYS A 103 -16.87 4.60 -1.62
CA LYS A 103 -15.61 4.51 -0.88
C LYS A 103 -14.78 5.78 -1.05
N ALA A 104 -14.74 6.36 -2.23
CA ALA A 104 -14.09 7.64 -2.46
C ALA A 104 -14.72 8.78 -1.63
N ALA A 105 -16.05 8.84 -1.53
CA ALA A 105 -16.75 9.78 -0.66
C ALA A 105 -16.39 9.56 0.82
N PHE A 106 -16.30 8.30 1.26
CA PHE A 106 -15.80 7.97 2.59
C PHE A 106 -14.38 8.52 2.81
N LEU A 107 -13.45 8.28 1.87
CA LEU A 107 -12.06 8.74 1.99
C LEU A 107 -11.95 10.25 2.11
N ILE A 108 -12.75 11.01 1.33
CA ILE A 108 -12.81 12.47 1.41
C ILE A 108 -13.27 12.93 2.81
N GLU A 109 -14.35 12.34 3.33
CA GLU A 109 -14.88 12.71 4.64
C GLU A 109 -13.92 12.30 5.77
N ALA A 110 -13.35 11.09 5.70
CA ALA A 110 -12.38 10.62 6.69
C ALA A 110 -11.12 11.50 6.71
N ALA A 111 -10.61 11.90 5.54
CA ALA A 111 -9.48 12.83 5.44
C ALA A 111 -9.79 14.19 6.07
N ARG A 112 -10.98 14.75 5.77
CA ARG A 112 -11.42 16.02 6.37
C ARG A 112 -11.50 15.94 7.89
N ARG A 113 -12.03 14.84 8.44
CA ARG A 113 -12.19 14.66 9.90
C ARG A 113 -10.88 14.42 10.63
N THR A 114 -9.93 13.76 9.95
CA THR A 114 -8.61 13.47 10.52
C THR A 114 -7.59 14.57 10.24
N GLY A 115 -7.88 15.54 9.38
CA GLY A 115 -6.92 16.55 8.93
C GLY A 115 -5.79 15.95 8.08
N ALA A 116 -6.00 14.80 7.44
CA ALA A 116 -5.00 14.18 6.60
C ALA A 116 -4.86 14.91 5.26
N GLN A 117 -3.61 15.09 4.81
CA GLN A 117 -3.30 15.74 3.54
C GLN A 117 -3.43 14.73 2.40
N VAL A 118 -4.60 14.61 1.80
CA VAL A 118 -4.81 13.67 0.69
C VAL A 118 -5.58 14.30 -0.47
N VAL A 119 -5.30 13.81 -1.67
CA VAL A 119 -6.12 14.02 -2.86
C VAL A 119 -6.75 12.69 -3.23
N VAL A 120 -8.08 12.62 -3.22
CA VAL A 120 -8.83 11.41 -3.60
C VAL A 120 -9.17 11.46 -5.08
N HIS A 121 -8.84 10.40 -5.82
CA HIS A 121 -9.14 10.23 -7.22
C HIS A 121 -10.24 9.16 -7.38
N PRO A 122 -11.53 9.55 -7.61
CA PRO A 122 -12.65 8.61 -7.74
C PRO A 122 -12.68 8.00 -9.16
N GLN A 123 -11.61 7.30 -9.55
CA GLN A 123 -11.39 6.79 -10.91
C GLN A 123 -10.66 5.44 -10.84
N LYS A 124 -10.70 4.70 -11.97
CA LYS A 124 -9.84 3.53 -12.15
C LYS A 124 -8.37 3.97 -12.17
N ILE A 125 -7.49 3.14 -11.62
CA ILE A 125 -6.06 3.42 -11.49
C ILE A 125 -5.43 3.77 -12.85
N GLU A 126 -5.84 3.08 -13.90
CA GLU A 126 -5.34 3.27 -15.26
C GLU A 126 -5.68 4.68 -15.83
N ALA A 127 -6.81 5.24 -15.41
CA ALA A 127 -7.29 6.53 -15.89
C ALA A 127 -6.68 7.74 -15.17
N VAL A 128 -6.05 7.51 -14.01
CA VAL A 128 -5.47 8.59 -13.23
C VAL A 128 -4.09 8.96 -13.78
N ALA A 129 -3.94 10.18 -14.27
CA ALA A 129 -2.66 10.75 -14.65
C ALA A 129 -2.01 11.43 -13.42
N LEU A 130 -0.84 10.96 -13.01
CA LEU A 130 -0.04 11.54 -11.93
C LEU A 130 1.40 11.73 -12.40
N PRO A 131 2.12 12.73 -11.87
CA PRO A 131 3.56 12.78 -12.02
C PRO A 131 4.21 11.52 -11.44
N PRO A 132 5.46 11.20 -11.82
CA PRO A 132 6.13 10.01 -11.26
C PRO A 132 6.15 10.01 -9.72
N GLN A 133 5.72 8.91 -9.13
CA GLN A 133 5.57 8.74 -7.68
C GLN A 133 6.80 8.10 -7.07
N ARG A 134 7.28 8.60 -5.93
CA ARG A 134 8.41 8.00 -5.20
C ARG A 134 8.00 6.82 -4.33
N VAL A 135 6.76 6.85 -3.85
CA VAL A 135 6.18 5.81 -3.01
C VAL A 135 4.84 5.40 -3.60
N ILE A 136 4.69 4.11 -3.87
CA ILE A 136 3.40 3.52 -4.24
C ILE A 136 3.05 2.42 -3.24
N THR A 137 1.88 2.52 -2.64
CA THR A 137 1.37 1.49 -1.72
C THR A 137 0.15 0.79 -2.30
N ALA A 138 -0.09 -0.44 -1.88
CA ALA A 138 -1.35 -1.15 -2.12
C ALA A 138 -1.54 -2.27 -1.10
N ARG A 139 -2.82 -2.58 -0.79
CA ARG A 139 -3.20 -3.73 0.02
C ARG A 139 -4.43 -4.41 -0.57
N ALA A 140 -4.41 -5.75 -0.64
CA ALA A 140 -5.55 -6.60 -1.04
C ALA A 140 -6.25 -6.22 -2.38
N LEU A 141 -5.54 -5.53 -3.28
CA LEU A 141 -6.11 -5.03 -4.54
C LEU A 141 -6.11 -6.10 -5.65
N ALA A 142 -4.95 -6.73 -5.89
CA ALA A 142 -4.76 -7.68 -6.99
C ALA A 142 -3.53 -8.57 -6.77
N PRO A 143 -3.34 -9.65 -7.54
CA PRO A 143 -2.08 -10.39 -7.61
C PRO A 143 -0.91 -9.47 -8.02
N LEU A 144 0.31 -9.86 -7.63
CA LEU A 144 1.51 -9.01 -7.78
C LEU A 144 1.77 -8.57 -9.22
N ASP A 145 1.65 -9.48 -10.19
CA ASP A 145 1.83 -9.15 -11.61
C ASP A 145 0.89 -8.01 -12.07
N ARG A 146 -0.38 -8.07 -11.67
CA ARG A 146 -1.35 -7.00 -11.97
C ARG A 146 -1.02 -5.72 -11.23
N LEU A 147 -0.58 -5.79 -9.97
CA LEU A 147 -0.15 -4.60 -9.22
C LEU A 147 1.02 -3.90 -9.91
N LEU A 148 2.01 -4.65 -10.38
CA LEU A 148 3.15 -4.10 -11.11
C LEU A 148 2.72 -3.45 -12.43
N THR A 149 1.80 -4.06 -13.17
CA THR A 149 1.23 -3.46 -14.38
C THR A 149 0.58 -2.09 -14.11
N LEU A 150 -0.08 -1.93 -12.96
CA LEU A 150 -0.73 -0.68 -12.56
C LEU A 150 0.26 0.37 -12.00
N ALA A 151 1.26 -0.09 -11.26
CA ALA A 151 2.19 0.76 -10.53
C ALA A 151 3.38 1.24 -11.37
N ALA A 152 3.99 0.36 -12.18
CA ALA A 152 5.22 0.67 -12.91
C ALA A 152 5.12 1.93 -13.80
N PRO A 153 4.00 2.20 -14.52
CA PRO A 153 3.88 3.42 -15.32
C PRO A 153 3.83 4.71 -14.49
N LYS A 154 3.56 4.60 -13.19
CA LYS A 154 3.42 5.74 -12.26
C LYS A 154 4.63 5.89 -11.34
N LEU A 155 5.54 4.90 -11.31
CA LEU A 155 6.68 4.88 -10.42
C LEU A 155 7.82 5.75 -10.95
N ALA A 156 8.40 6.58 -10.10
CA ALA A 156 9.62 7.32 -10.42
C ALA A 156 10.81 6.35 -10.58
N PRO A 157 11.85 6.69 -11.36
CA PRO A 157 13.03 5.83 -11.53
C PRO A 157 13.71 5.42 -10.22
N THR A 158 13.70 6.31 -9.22
CA THR A 158 14.25 6.08 -7.86
C THR A 158 13.16 5.74 -6.84
N GLY A 159 11.94 5.48 -7.29
CA GLY A 159 10.80 5.15 -6.43
C GLY A 159 10.74 3.66 -6.07
N ALA A 160 9.91 3.36 -5.09
CA ALA A 160 9.64 1.99 -4.67
C ALA A 160 8.14 1.76 -4.40
N CYS A 161 7.70 0.54 -4.69
CA CYS A 161 6.38 0.05 -4.32
C CYS A 161 6.47 -0.70 -2.99
N PHE A 162 5.46 -0.54 -2.14
CA PHE A 162 5.31 -1.22 -0.86
C PHE A 162 3.95 -1.91 -0.82
N PHE A 163 3.94 -3.21 -1.13
CA PHE A 163 2.72 -3.98 -1.24
C PHE A 163 2.53 -4.92 -0.05
N LEU A 164 1.43 -4.73 0.68
CA LEU A 164 1.05 -5.65 1.74
C LEU A 164 0.44 -6.91 1.11
N LYS A 165 1.08 -8.05 1.34
CA LYS A 165 0.71 -9.33 0.76
C LYS A 165 0.53 -10.37 1.86
N GLY A 166 -0.42 -11.27 1.63
CA GLY A 166 -0.70 -12.39 2.53
C GLY A 166 0.03 -13.67 2.11
N ARG A 167 -0.41 -14.78 2.63
CA ARG A 167 0.16 -16.13 2.56
C ARG A 167 0.65 -16.60 1.17
N ARG A 168 0.01 -16.15 0.08
CA ARG A 168 0.40 -16.53 -1.29
C ARG A 168 1.46 -15.64 -1.92
N PHE A 169 2.14 -14.80 -1.15
CA PHE A 169 3.11 -13.85 -1.72
C PHE A 169 4.25 -14.53 -2.48
N ALA A 170 4.69 -15.71 -2.04
CA ALA A 170 5.80 -16.43 -2.67
C ALA A 170 5.41 -16.94 -4.07
N ASP A 171 4.19 -17.49 -4.21
CA ASP A 171 3.66 -17.93 -5.50
C ASP A 171 3.45 -16.75 -6.44
N GLU A 172 2.89 -15.65 -5.92
CA GLU A 172 2.69 -14.42 -6.68
C GLU A 172 4.01 -13.80 -7.14
N LEU A 173 5.04 -13.84 -6.29
CA LEU A 173 6.38 -13.35 -6.64
C LEU A 173 7.03 -14.22 -7.73
N THR A 174 6.90 -15.53 -7.62
CA THR A 174 7.37 -16.48 -8.62
C THR A 174 6.70 -16.25 -9.98
N ALA A 175 5.39 -16.06 -9.97
CA ALA A 175 4.62 -15.76 -11.18
C ALA A 175 5.02 -14.42 -11.81
N ALA A 176 5.14 -13.36 -10.98
CA ALA A 176 5.50 -12.02 -11.45
C ALA A 176 6.90 -11.99 -12.10
N ARG A 177 7.86 -12.74 -11.59
CA ARG A 177 9.23 -12.82 -12.14
C ARG A 177 9.32 -13.39 -13.54
N ARG A 178 8.30 -14.05 -14.04
CA ARG A 178 8.24 -14.50 -15.44
C ARG A 178 8.11 -13.33 -16.42
N ARG A 179 7.58 -12.19 -15.94
CA ARG A 179 7.31 -11.00 -16.78
C ARG A 179 8.08 -9.77 -16.34
N TRP A 180 8.55 -9.73 -15.11
CA TRP A 180 9.15 -8.54 -14.51
C TRP A 180 10.57 -8.81 -14.04
N GLN A 181 11.48 -7.90 -14.41
CA GLN A 181 12.77 -7.72 -13.75
C GLN A 181 12.57 -6.67 -12.66
N MET A 182 13.00 -6.96 -11.43
CA MET A 182 12.79 -6.10 -10.27
C MET A 182 13.68 -6.48 -9.11
N ASP A 183 14.06 -5.51 -8.31
CA ASP A 183 14.67 -5.74 -7.01
C ASP A 183 13.57 -5.89 -5.97
N VAL A 184 13.68 -6.90 -5.09
CA VAL A 184 12.68 -7.22 -4.09
C VAL A 184 13.32 -7.41 -2.73
N ALA A 185 12.86 -6.62 -1.74
CA ALA A 185 13.06 -6.89 -0.32
C ALA A 185 11.75 -7.39 0.30
N VAL A 186 11.83 -8.45 1.09
CA VAL A 186 10.70 -9.05 1.79
C VAL A 186 10.80 -8.71 3.27
N HIS A 187 9.82 -7.99 3.79
CA HIS A 187 9.72 -7.59 5.19
C HIS A 187 8.59 -8.39 5.86
N PRO A 188 8.91 -9.40 6.71
CA PRO A 188 7.90 -10.19 7.41
C PRO A 188 7.03 -9.35 8.34
N SER A 189 5.78 -9.74 8.53
CA SER A 189 4.93 -9.14 9.56
C SER A 189 5.27 -9.70 10.95
N ARG A 190 5.27 -8.81 11.94
CA ARG A 190 5.43 -9.22 13.35
C ARG A 190 4.11 -9.68 13.97
N THR A 191 2.98 -9.28 13.40
CA THR A 191 1.62 -9.55 13.93
C THR A 191 0.93 -10.70 13.21
N ASP A 192 1.36 -11.01 11.98
CA ASP A 192 0.83 -12.13 11.19
C ASP A 192 1.95 -12.78 10.38
N PRO A 193 2.47 -13.94 10.81
CA PRO A 193 3.55 -14.64 10.11
C PRO A 193 3.24 -14.99 8.64
N SER A 194 1.96 -15.04 8.29
CA SER A 194 1.53 -15.31 6.91
C SER A 194 1.53 -14.08 6.02
N SER A 195 1.83 -12.90 6.55
CA SER A 195 1.80 -11.64 5.80
C SER A 195 3.17 -10.98 5.75
N VAL A 196 3.43 -10.28 4.62
CA VAL A 196 4.69 -9.57 4.35
C VAL A 196 4.41 -8.22 3.75
N VAL A 197 5.40 -7.33 3.80
CA VAL A 197 5.50 -6.19 2.87
C VAL A 197 6.53 -6.54 1.80
N LEU A 198 6.14 -6.50 0.55
CA LEU A 198 7.07 -6.54 -0.58
C LEU A 198 7.46 -5.11 -0.92
N GLN A 199 8.73 -4.78 -0.72
CA GLN A 199 9.33 -3.55 -1.23
C GLN A 199 9.95 -3.88 -2.58
N ILE A 200 9.51 -3.18 -3.63
CA ILE A 200 9.92 -3.46 -5.01
C ILE A 200 10.40 -2.17 -5.65
N SER A 201 11.59 -2.23 -6.26
CA SER A 201 12.18 -1.14 -7.05
C SER A 201 12.70 -1.66 -8.38
N GLY A 202 12.96 -0.75 -9.33
CA GLY A 202 13.50 -1.09 -10.64
C GLY A 202 12.61 -2.00 -11.48
N ALA A 203 11.30 -2.03 -11.23
CA ALA A 203 10.38 -2.93 -11.94
C ALA A 203 10.25 -2.54 -13.42
N THR A 204 10.72 -3.41 -14.31
CA THR A 204 10.62 -3.30 -15.76
C THR A 204 10.12 -4.59 -16.37
N LEU A 205 9.43 -4.52 -17.51
CA LEU A 205 9.05 -5.73 -18.24
C LEU A 205 10.32 -6.46 -18.72
N ALA A 206 10.39 -7.76 -18.47
CA ALA A 206 11.46 -8.59 -19.00
C ALA A 206 11.41 -8.54 -20.53
N ARG A 207 12.53 -8.21 -21.16
CA ARG A 207 12.65 -8.34 -22.62
C ARG A 207 12.57 -9.83 -22.96
N HIS A 208 11.55 -10.23 -23.72
CA HIS A 208 11.59 -11.57 -24.31
C HIS A 208 12.85 -11.63 -25.18
N ALA A 209 13.73 -12.58 -24.92
CA ALA A 209 14.74 -12.93 -25.90
C ALA A 209 13.98 -13.31 -27.20
N PRO A 210 14.40 -12.81 -28.38
CA PRO A 210 13.80 -13.27 -29.62
C PRO A 210 13.93 -14.79 -29.64
N GLU A 211 12.81 -15.49 -29.91
CA GLU A 211 12.86 -16.93 -30.19
C GLU A 211 13.90 -17.12 -31.29
N ALA A 212 14.90 -17.93 -31.00
CA ALA A 212 15.87 -18.33 -32.02
C ALA A 212 15.05 -18.97 -33.13
N SER A 213 14.99 -18.33 -34.28
CA SER A 213 14.38 -18.89 -35.50
C SER A 213 15.31 -20.01 -35.93
N ASP A 214 14.86 -21.27 -35.79
CA ASP A 214 15.46 -22.44 -36.45
C ASP A 214 15.21 -22.38 -37.94
#